data_e0d2678f7a42a879c12f332d42ccbcc7
#
_entry.id   e0d2678f7a42a879c12f332d42ccbcc7
#
_cell.length_a   1.000
_cell.length_b   1.000
_cell.length_c   1.000
_cell.angle_alpha   90.00
_cell.angle_beta   90.00
_cell.angle_gamma   90.00
#
_symmetry.space_group_name_H-M   'P 1'
#
loop_
_entity.id
_entity.type
_entity.pdbx_description
1 polymer ?
#
loop_
_entity_poly.entity_id
_entity_poly.type
_entity_poly.pdbx_seq_one_letter_code
_entity_poly.pdbx_strand_id
1 'polypeptide(L)'
;MKKHCLLLFCLICIPLMGQSTYKPDWESIDKRQVPAWFENAKFGIFIHWGLYSVPAWSPKGTYSEWYKYWLDKKTLMGNGNFTGTEIYDYHRKMYGEDFTYADFAPMFKALSYDPEEWADLFEHSGAKYVVLTTKHHDGFALWPSRQASI
;
A
#
# COMPACT_ATOMS: atom_id res chain seq x y z
N MET A 1 59.39 -28.45 21.15
CA MET A 1 58.53 -27.62 22.02
C MET A 1 57.55 -26.81 21.13
N LYS A 2 56.33 -27.29 21.00
CA LYS A 2 55.29 -26.61 20.20
C LYS A 2 54.51 -25.65 21.09
N LYS A 3 54.59 -24.38 20.81
CA LYS A 3 53.83 -23.33 21.52
C LYS A 3 52.42 -23.29 20.96
N HIS A 4 51.43 -23.73 21.71
CA HIS A 4 50.03 -23.57 21.39
C HIS A 4 49.62 -22.13 21.72
N CYS A 5 49.31 -21.35 20.70
CA CYS A 5 48.74 -20.04 20.82
C CYS A 5 47.23 -20.21 21.02
N LEU A 6 46.75 -20.01 22.25
CA LEU A 6 45.33 -20.06 22.60
C LEU A 6 44.74 -18.72 22.20
N LEU A 7 44.05 -18.68 21.06
CA LEU A 7 43.25 -17.51 20.63
C LEU A 7 41.99 -17.48 21.49
N LEU A 8 41.98 -16.61 22.46
CA LEU A 8 40.80 -16.29 23.27
C LEU A 8 39.82 -15.47 22.39
N PHE A 9 38.82 -16.14 21.84
CA PHE A 9 37.73 -15.49 21.11
C PHE A 9 36.81 -14.84 22.14
N CYS A 10 37.01 -13.55 22.44
CA CYS A 10 36.05 -12.76 23.19
C CYS A 10 34.79 -12.58 22.32
N LEU A 11 33.80 -13.43 22.54
CA LEU A 11 32.43 -13.19 22.10
C LEU A 11 31.92 -11.93 22.80
N ILE A 12 32.05 -10.79 22.13
CA ILE A 12 31.36 -9.58 22.52
C ILE A 12 29.86 -9.85 22.25
N CYS A 13 29.15 -10.26 23.29
CA CYS A 13 27.68 -10.23 23.26
C CYS A 13 27.26 -8.78 23.16
N ILE A 14 27.08 -8.29 21.94
CA ILE A 14 26.34 -7.05 21.69
C ILE A 14 24.92 -7.36 22.15
N PRO A 15 24.39 -6.70 23.18
CA PRO A 15 23.00 -6.86 23.49
C PRO A 15 22.23 -6.45 22.23
N LEU A 16 21.58 -7.40 21.54
CA LEU A 16 20.53 -7.08 20.62
C LEU A 16 19.50 -6.32 21.45
N MET A 17 19.51 -5.00 21.34
CA MET A 17 18.41 -4.18 21.84
C MET A 17 17.20 -4.58 21.03
N GLY A 18 16.51 -5.62 21.51
CA GLY A 18 15.25 -6.06 20.95
C GLY A 18 14.30 -4.88 20.91
N GLN A 19 13.49 -4.82 19.87
CA GLN A 19 12.43 -3.85 19.74
C GLN A 19 11.64 -3.83 21.05
N SER A 20 11.34 -2.64 21.56
CA SER A 20 10.50 -2.48 22.72
C SER A 20 9.18 -3.21 22.47
N THR A 21 8.89 -4.22 23.28
CA THR A 21 7.66 -5.02 23.13
C THR A 21 6.50 -4.19 23.65
N TYR A 22 5.62 -3.78 22.75
CA TYR A 22 4.37 -3.11 23.13
C TYR A 22 3.34 -4.15 23.53
N LYS A 23 2.55 -3.82 24.56
CA LYS A 23 1.35 -4.59 24.91
C LYS A 23 0.21 -4.20 23.97
N PRO A 24 -0.80 -5.08 23.77
CA PRO A 24 -1.96 -4.78 22.93
C PRO A 24 -2.98 -3.88 23.67
N ASP A 25 -2.51 -2.76 24.22
CA ASP A 25 -3.32 -1.73 24.87
C ASP A 25 -2.83 -0.34 24.46
N TRP A 26 -3.74 0.63 24.49
CA TRP A 26 -3.46 1.99 24.06
C TRP A 26 -2.41 2.67 24.94
N GLU A 27 -2.39 2.41 26.24
CA GLU A 27 -1.39 2.99 27.15
C GLU A 27 0.03 2.63 26.75
N SER A 28 0.24 1.40 26.29
CA SER A 28 1.53 0.94 25.80
C SER A 28 1.87 1.49 24.41
N ILE A 29 0.88 1.49 23.50
CA ILE A 29 1.08 1.91 22.11
C ILE A 29 1.32 3.43 22.03
N ASP A 30 0.62 4.22 22.83
CA ASP A 30 0.73 5.67 22.84
C ASP A 30 2.07 6.18 23.39
N LYS A 31 2.80 5.32 24.13
CA LYS A 31 4.19 5.62 24.55
C LYS A 31 5.20 5.58 23.40
N ARG A 32 4.79 5.12 22.23
CA ARG A 32 5.66 5.07 21.04
C ARG A 32 6.00 6.48 20.58
N GLN A 33 7.28 6.78 20.58
CA GLN A 33 7.75 8.05 20.04
C GLN A 33 7.76 8.02 18.52
N VAL A 34 7.34 9.12 17.90
CA VAL A 34 7.50 9.31 16.45
C VAL A 34 9.00 9.44 16.14
N PRO A 35 9.54 8.68 15.20
CA PRO A 35 10.95 8.81 14.84
C PRO A 35 11.29 10.21 14.34
N ALA A 36 12.39 10.77 14.82
CA ALA A 36 12.82 12.11 14.44
C ALA A 36 13.03 12.29 12.93
N TRP A 37 13.44 11.24 12.22
CA TRP A 37 13.55 11.28 10.77
C TRP A 37 12.21 11.58 10.10
N PHE A 38 11.10 10.98 10.60
CA PHE A 38 9.77 11.20 10.04
C PHE A 38 9.27 12.62 10.32
N GLU A 39 9.46 13.11 11.55
CA GLU A 39 9.11 14.49 11.91
C GLU A 39 9.88 15.52 11.06
N ASN A 40 11.12 15.22 10.71
CA ASN A 40 11.97 16.11 9.92
C ASN A 40 11.78 15.97 8.41
N ALA A 41 11.18 14.89 7.95
CA ALA A 41 11.02 14.59 6.52
C ALA A 41 10.10 15.58 5.80
N LYS A 42 9.02 16.04 6.45
CA LYS A 42 8.04 17.03 5.99
C LYS A 42 7.29 16.69 4.70
N PHE A 43 7.94 16.10 3.70
CA PHE A 43 7.36 15.77 2.41
C PHE A 43 7.57 14.30 2.07
N GLY A 44 6.46 13.61 1.79
CA GLY A 44 6.43 12.23 1.32
C GLY A 44 5.35 12.04 0.28
N ILE A 45 5.40 10.90 -0.41
CA ILE A 45 4.47 10.53 -1.47
C ILE A 45 3.66 9.32 -1.02
N PHE A 46 2.33 9.43 -1.09
CA PHE A 46 1.42 8.29 -0.97
C PHE A 46 1.09 7.76 -2.37
N ILE A 47 1.15 6.43 -2.52
CA ILE A 47 0.84 5.77 -3.77
C ILE A 47 -0.35 4.84 -3.55
N HIS A 48 -1.46 5.11 -4.26
CA HIS A 48 -2.57 4.18 -4.41
C HIS A 48 -2.45 3.49 -5.76
N TRP A 49 -2.15 2.20 -5.73
CA TRP A 49 -1.96 1.38 -6.93
C TRP A 49 -2.50 -0.03 -6.71
N GLY A 50 -3.34 -0.51 -7.62
CA GLY A 50 -4.03 -1.80 -7.47
C GLY A 50 -4.95 -2.07 -8.65
N LEU A 51 -5.89 -3.00 -8.52
CA LEU A 51 -6.80 -3.37 -9.62
C LEU A 51 -7.64 -2.20 -10.11
N TYR A 52 -7.99 -1.26 -9.26
CA TYR A 52 -8.70 -0.03 -9.64
C TYR A 52 -7.91 0.87 -10.60
N SER A 53 -6.60 0.64 -10.73
CA SER A 53 -5.77 1.32 -11.73
C SER A 53 -5.95 0.77 -13.13
N VAL A 54 -6.59 -0.40 -13.30
CA VAL A 54 -6.89 -0.98 -14.62
C VAL A 54 -7.99 -0.18 -15.32
N PRO A 55 -9.20 -0.01 -14.73
CA PRO A 55 -10.19 0.90 -15.30
C PRO A 55 -9.75 2.37 -15.22
N ALA A 56 -8.96 2.74 -14.21
CA ALA A 56 -8.43 4.09 -13.97
C ALA A 56 -9.47 5.20 -14.19
N TRP A 57 -10.71 4.95 -13.77
CA TRP A 57 -11.84 5.82 -14.04
C TRP A 57 -12.69 6.05 -12.80
N SER A 58 -13.14 7.27 -12.65
CA SER A 58 -14.18 7.66 -11.72
C SER A 58 -14.89 8.92 -12.24
N PRO A 59 -16.13 9.19 -11.82
CA PRO A 59 -16.77 10.46 -12.07
C PRO A 59 -15.97 11.62 -11.45
N LYS A 60 -16.06 12.79 -12.06
CA LYS A 60 -15.38 13.98 -11.55
C LYS A 60 -15.76 14.25 -10.08
N GLY A 61 -14.75 14.43 -9.24
CA GLY A 61 -14.92 14.70 -7.82
C GLY A 61 -15.07 13.46 -6.94
N THR A 62 -14.81 12.28 -7.50
CA THR A 62 -14.76 11.01 -6.76
C THR A 62 -13.39 10.35 -6.85
N TYR A 63 -13.20 9.26 -6.12
CA TYR A 63 -11.91 8.60 -5.94
C TYR A 63 -11.91 7.24 -6.65
N SER A 64 -11.03 7.05 -7.64
CA SER A 64 -10.95 5.82 -8.44
C SER A 64 -10.51 4.60 -7.63
N GLU A 65 -9.74 4.78 -6.56
CA GLU A 65 -9.33 3.71 -5.67
C GLU A 65 -10.50 3.08 -4.88
N TRP A 66 -11.66 3.74 -4.87
CA TRP A 66 -12.91 3.24 -4.30
C TRP A 66 -13.80 2.53 -5.31
N TYR A 67 -13.32 2.28 -6.52
CA TYR A 67 -14.07 1.71 -7.64
C TYR A 67 -14.88 0.45 -7.24
N LYS A 68 -14.23 -0.54 -6.60
CA LYS A 68 -14.92 -1.76 -6.13
C LYS A 68 -16.04 -1.46 -5.15
N TYR A 69 -15.80 -0.58 -4.21
CA TYR A 69 -16.81 -0.22 -3.21
C TYR A 69 -18.08 0.36 -3.87
N TRP A 70 -17.92 1.28 -4.80
CA TRP A 70 -19.04 1.89 -5.51
C TRP A 70 -19.72 0.90 -6.45
N LEU A 71 -18.95 0.02 -7.11
CA LEU A 71 -19.47 -1.04 -7.96
C LEU A 71 -20.38 -1.98 -7.18
N ASP A 72 -19.96 -2.41 -5.97
CA ASP A 72 -20.72 -3.35 -5.14
C ASP A 72 -21.96 -2.69 -4.52
N LYS A 73 -21.84 -1.45 -4.09
CA LYS A 73 -22.91 -0.78 -3.33
C LYS A 73 -24.08 -0.34 -4.20
N LYS A 74 -23.85 0.03 -5.44
CA LYS A 74 -24.90 0.54 -6.36
C LYS A 74 -25.78 1.63 -5.73
N THR A 75 -25.28 2.37 -4.76
CA THR A 75 -26.07 3.24 -3.90
C THR A 75 -25.54 4.67 -3.83
N LEU A 76 -26.46 5.56 -3.59
CA LEU A 76 -26.26 6.96 -3.24
C LEU A 76 -25.36 7.10 -2.00
N MET A 77 -24.11 7.42 -2.19
CA MET A 77 -23.25 7.90 -1.11
C MET A 77 -22.36 9.02 -1.67
N GLY A 78 -22.73 10.24 -1.38
CA GLY A 78 -21.96 11.43 -1.75
C GLY A 78 -22.69 12.70 -1.34
N ASN A 79 -21.96 13.77 -1.26
CA ASN A 79 -22.41 15.13 -0.97
C ASN A 79 -23.20 15.75 -2.16
N GLY A 80 -24.18 15.05 -2.69
CA GLY A 80 -25.20 15.59 -3.60
C GLY A 80 -24.92 15.49 -5.11
N ASN A 81 -23.71 15.17 -5.55
CA ASN A 81 -23.36 15.16 -6.98
C ASN A 81 -22.93 13.78 -7.52
N PHE A 82 -22.84 12.77 -6.67
CA PHE A 82 -22.45 11.41 -7.03
C PHE A 82 -23.46 10.42 -6.46
N THR A 83 -24.06 9.61 -7.31
CA THR A 83 -25.09 8.66 -6.90
C THR A 83 -24.53 7.25 -6.61
N GLY A 84 -23.29 6.96 -7.00
CA GLY A 84 -22.68 5.64 -6.92
C GLY A 84 -23.07 4.70 -8.07
N THR A 85 -24.09 5.07 -8.87
CA THR A 85 -24.49 4.27 -10.02
C THR A 85 -23.58 4.51 -11.22
N GLU A 86 -22.93 5.66 -11.31
CA GLU A 86 -22.09 6.03 -12.45
C GLU A 86 -20.94 5.04 -12.66
N ILE A 87 -20.32 4.54 -11.58
CA ILE A 87 -19.27 3.52 -11.69
C ILE A 87 -19.88 2.19 -12.15
N TYR A 88 -21.02 1.81 -11.62
CA TYR A 88 -21.74 0.61 -12.05
C TYR A 88 -22.13 0.66 -13.52
N ASP A 89 -22.71 1.78 -13.96
CA ASP A 89 -23.14 1.97 -15.35
C ASP A 89 -21.95 2.02 -16.32
N TYR A 90 -20.87 2.70 -15.92
CA TYR A 90 -19.60 2.70 -16.67
C TYR A 90 -19.03 1.29 -16.79
N HIS A 91 -18.99 0.55 -15.67
CA HIS A 91 -18.44 -0.80 -15.63
C HIS A 91 -19.16 -1.73 -16.60
N ARG A 92 -20.49 -1.76 -16.53
CA ARG A 92 -21.33 -2.57 -17.43
C ARG A 92 -21.18 -2.16 -18.90
N LYS A 93 -21.14 -0.88 -19.17
CA LYS A 93 -20.98 -0.36 -20.52
C LYS A 93 -19.63 -0.73 -21.14
N MET A 94 -18.55 -0.69 -20.34
CA MET A 94 -17.19 -0.88 -20.84
C MET A 94 -16.76 -2.35 -20.86
N TYR A 95 -17.21 -3.14 -19.90
CA TYR A 95 -16.73 -4.51 -19.68
C TYR A 95 -17.82 -5.58 -19.83
N GLY A 96 -19.09 -5.21 -19.81
CA GLY A 96 -20.23 -6.12 -19.88
C GLY A 96 -20.82 -6.46 -18.50
N GLU A 97 -21.98 -7.13 -18.54
CA GLU A 97 -22.75 -7.42 -17.32
C GLU A 97 -22.11 -8.48 -16.44
N ASP A 98 -21.47 -9.46 -17.04
CA ASP A 98 -20.88 -10.62 -16.36
C ASP A 98 -19.43 -10.37 -15.90
N PHE A 99 -18.82 -9.27 -16.32
CA PHE A 99 -17.46 -8.92 -15.92
C PHE A 99 -17.44 -8.46 -14.46
N THR A 100 -16.65 -9.14 -13.64
CA THR A 100 -16.51 -8.82 -12.22
C THR A 100 -15.27 -8.00 -11.92
N TYR A 101 -15.19 -7.42 -10.73
CA TYR A 101 -13.99 -6.70 -10.30
C TYR A 101 -12.74 -7.61 -10.28
N ALA A 102 -12.90 -8.89 -9.94
CA ALA A 102 -11.81 -9.86 -9.92
C ALA A 102 -11.21 -10.12 -11.31
N ASP A 103 -12.00 -9.94 -12.37
CA ASP A 103 -11.53 -10.13 -13.74
C ASP A 103 -10.51 -9.08 -14.18
N PHE A 104 -10.34 -7.99 -13.43
CA PHE A 104 -9.22 -7.07 -13.62
C PHE A 104 -7.86 -7.64 -13.21
N ALA A 105 -7.81 -8.69 -12.36
CA ALA A 105 -6.55 -9.22 -11.86
C ALA A 105 -5.57 -9.65 -12.98
N PRO A 106 -5.97 -10.45 -13.99
CA PRO A 106 -5.08 -10.80 -15.10
C PRO A 106 -4.72 -9.61 -16.00
N MET A 107 -5.45 -8.49 -15.90
CA MET A 107 -5.19 -7.28 -16.68
C MET A 107 -4.19 -6.35 -15.97
N PHE A 108 -4.00 -6.49 -14.66
CA PHE A 108 -3.04 -5.70 -13.87
C PHE A 108 -1.62 -6.21 -14.09
N LYS A 109 -1.02 -5.83 -15.21
CA LYS A 109 0.29 -6.34 -15.67
C LYS A 109 1.46 -5.39 -15.38
N ALA A 110 1.18 -4.14 -15.02
CA ALA A 110 2.19 -3.12 -14.74
C ALA A 110 3.29 -3.01 -15.80
N LEU A 111 2.94 -3.09 -17.09
CA LEU A 111 3.89 -3.21 -18.22
C LEU A 111 4.83 -2.00 -18.35
N SER A 112 4.41 -0.84 -17.88
CA SER A 112 5.20 0.40 -17.90
C SER A 112 5.83 0.74 -16.55
N TYR A 113 5.84 -0.23 -15.62
CA TYR A 113 6.46 -0.01 -14.32
C TYR A 113 7.97 -0.23 -14.41
N ASP A 114 8.73 0.82 -14.17
CA ASP A 114 10.17 0.79 -13.99
C ASP A 114 10.51 1.31 -12.58
N PRO A 115 11.04 0.45 -11.70
CA PRO A 115 11.32 0.84 -10.32
C PRO A 115 12.42 1.90 -10.20
N GLU A 116 13.41 1.88 -11.09
CA GLU A 116 14.50 2.85 -11.09
C GLU A 116 13.99 4.24 -11.50
N GLU A 117 13.20 4.32 -12.58
CA GLU A 117 12.59 5.56 -13.04
C GLU A 117 11.67 6.16 -11.95
N TRP A 118 10.92 5.31 -11.25
CA TRP A 118 10.07 5.77 -10.16
C TRP A 118 10.88 6.28 -8.98
N ALA A 119 11.96 5.59 -8.60
CA ALA A 119 12.85 6.01 -7.52
C ALA A 119 13.49 7.37 -7.84
N ASP A 120 13.99 7.52 -9.05
CA ASP A 120 14.57 8.79 -9.53
C ASP A 120 13.55 9.93 -9.50
N LEU A 121 12.33 9.67 -9.95
CA LEU A 121 11.25 10.66 -9.92
C LEU A 121 10.95 11.10 -8.48
N PHE A 122 10.87 10.16 -7.53
CA PHE A 122 10.62 10.47 -6.13
C PHE A 122 11.77 11.27 -5.51
N GLU A 123 13.00 10.89 -5.79
CA GLU A 123 14.18 11.63 -5.33
C GLU A 123 14.19 13.06 -5.88
N HIS A 124 14.01 13.21 -7.19
CA HIS A 124 13.99 14.53 -7.85
C HIS A 124 12.82 15.41 -7.40
N SER A 125 11.72 14.82 -6.96
CA SER A 125 10.60 15.59 -6.38
C SER A 125 10.92 16.20 -5.02
N GLY A 126 12.01 15.75 -4.37
CA GLY A 126 12.40 16.14 -3.02
C GLY A 126 11.71 15.35 -1.92
N ALA A 127 10.94 14.32 -2.26
CA ALA A 127 10.31 13.43 -1.28
C ALA A 127 11.36 12.73 -0.41
N LYS A 128 11.05 12.58 0.87
CA LYS A 128 11.94 11.95 1.86
C LYS A 128 11.48 10.54 2.23
N TYR A 129 10.27 10.18 1.87
CA TYR A 129 9.73 8.84 2.05
C TYR A 129 8.58 8.60 1.07
N VAL A 130 8.30 7.33 0.84
CA VAL A 130 7.17 6.87 0.01
C VAL A 130 6.35 5.88 0.84
N VAL A 131 5.03 5.97 0.73
CA VAL A 131 4.08 5.06 1.36
C VAL A 131 3.26 4.38 0.26
N LEU A 132 3.53 3.11 0.03
CA LEU A 132 2.76 2.30 -0.91
C LEU A 132 1.57 1.67 -0.20
N THR A 133 0.37 1.88 -0.74
CA THR A 133 -0.82 1.14 -0.31
C THR A 133 -0.76 -0.28 -0.86
N THR A 134 -0.21 -1.17 -0.07
CA THR A 134 0.08 -2.56 -0.47
C THR A 134 -1.17 -3.45 -0.53
N LYS A 135 -2.22 -3.06 0.17
CA LYS A 135 -3.57 -3.64 0.12
C LYS A 135 -4.57 -2.54 0.45
N HIS A 136 -5.54 -2.34 -0.42
CA HIS A 136 -6.64 -1.39 -0.19
C HIS A 136 -7.91 -2.13 0.26
N HIS A 137 -9.02 -1.41 0.45
CA HIS A 137 -10.28 -2.01 0.90
C HIS A 137 -10.95 -2.93 -0.14
N ASP A 138 -10.47 -2.95 -1.39
CA ASP A 138 -10.87 -3.92 -2.40
C ASP A 138 -10.38 -5.35 -2.11
N GLY A 139 -9.43 -5.48 -1.18
CA GLY A 139 -8.87 -6.75 -0.76
C GLY A 139 -7.69 -7.26 -1.58
N PHE A 140 -7.39 -6.63 -2.72
CA PHE A 140 -6.26 -7.05 -3.55
C PHE A 140 -4.93 -6.68 -2.90
N ALA A 141 -4.05 -7.67 -2.73
CA ALA A 141 -2.70 -7.47 -2.22
C ALA A 141 -1.71 -7.41 -3.39
N LEU A 142 -0.76 -6.46 -3.33
CA LEU A 142 0.30 -6.31 -4.35
C LEU A 142 1.39 -7.40 -4.25
N TRP A 143 1.23 -8.36 -3.36
CA TRP A 143 2.12 -9.53 -3.23
C TRP A 143 1.31 -10.82 -3.06
N PRO A 144 1.89 -11.99 -3.35
CA PRO A 144 1.22 -13.26 -3.09
C PRO A 144 0.86 -13.41 -1.61
N SER A 145 -0.42 -13.61 -1.32
CA SER A 145 -0.92 -13.80 0.04
C SER A 145 -1.99 -14.89 0.06
N ARG A 146 -1.89 -15.80 1.04
CA ARG A 146 -2.92 -16.82 1.27
C ARG A 146 -4.17 -16.26 1.95
N GLN A 147 -4.07 -15.05 2.51
CA GLN A 147 -5.14 -14.41 3.29
C GLN A 147 -5.78 -13.24 2.56
N ALA A 148 -5.28 -12.86 1.39
CA ALA A 148 -5.91 -11.88 0.54
C ALA A 148 -6.86 -12.61 -0.42
N SER A 149 -8.12 -12.23 -0.40
CA SER A 149 -9.14 -12.63 -1.37
C SER A 149 -9.71 -11.37 -2.02
N ILE A 150 -10.01 -11.46 -3.28
CA ILE A 150 -10.70 -10.41 -4.04
C ILE A 150 -12.20 -10.72 -4.00
#